data_34befb566531534680920b946a97415f
#
_entry.id   34befb566531534680920b946a97415f
#
_cell.length_a   1.000
_cell.length_b   1.000
_cell.length_c   1.000
_cell.angle_alpha   90.00
_cell.angle_beta   90.00
_cell.angle_gamma   90.00
#
_symmetry.space_group_name_H-M   'P 1'
#
loop_
_entity.id
_entity.type
_entity.pdbx_description
1 polymer ?
#
loop_
_entity_poly.entity_id
_entity_poly.type
_entity_poly.pdbx_seq_one_letter_code
_entity_poly.pdbx_strand_id
1 'polypeptide(L)'
;MSASAGRRTKPAHVLDFFRDKNNDSSLTLLANGVRFHAFVDFKKMKSASGGDNRAVEEYAKLVNMAKDGTPQDRPKDSPRASEEPKEDRGEEGTYCVCRGPDRGFMIGCDSCNEWFHGDCVGVSQEEGASIDEYTCPECRKGIRSPTVASKDSGVVLEDNDKAENDSEEELQAWILSHLEAEVDKHAPSRSEMQTINVHDWYHPTTHFYAIQYKDGRITPKEVESSPALRFKMDNLLPNVNLPKYILKLDIPWFQASDLEIVENTGALPAIVRYNDNLYFLKVVDPAQPGPTKRELKIMNDIEKLNLHKEMRVPQVKGLVSFTDSKTDIMGFLQTHIEGAEPLTHLLDSGVPQPKRDRWASESERMVNLLHQHDLIWGDAKADNFMVDKDDKLWIIDFGGSYTEGWIDPNLNETVEGDDMGTRKIVNALHDPDENTFDLDDTTAVGEESGAKRKHAEVDEDEEYSDKKSRIE
;
A
#
# COMPACT_ATOMS: atom_id res chain seq x y z
N MET A 1 -33.06 21.57 18.10
CA MET A 1 -32.23 20.95 19.13
C MET A 1 -31.33 20.00 18.38
N SER A 2 -30.10 20.37 18.12
CA SER A 2 -29.13 19.55 17.39
C SER A 2 -28.66 18.46 18.36
N ALA A 3 -28.91 17.21 17.98
CA ALA A 3 -28.34 16.08 18.67
C ALA A 3 -26.80 16.13 18.48
N SER A 4 -26.07 16.33 19.54
CA SER A 4 -24.63 16.17 19.56
C SER A 4 -24.34 14.72 19.20
N ALA A 5 -23.69 14.49 18.06
CA ALA A 5 -23.11 13.21 17.75
C ALA A 5 -22.19 12.81 18.90
N GLY A 6 -22.56 11.77 19.62
CA GLY A 6 -21.79 11.25 20.75
C GLY A 6 -20.41 10.84 20.22
N ARG A 7 -19.37 11.42 20.79
CA ARG A 7 -17.99 11.12 20.47
C ARG A 7 -17.75 9.65 20.77
N ARG A 8 -17.39 8.86 19.75
CA ARG A 8 -17.10 7.44 19.87
C ARG A 8 -16.10 7.19 21.01
N THR A 9 -16.44 6.31 21.94
CA THR A 9 -15.62 6.02 23.12
C THR A 9 -14.48 5.05 22.81
N LYS A 10 -14.59 4.28 21.69
CA LYS A 10 -13.61 3.27 21.29
C LYS A 10 -13.15 3.50 19.85
N PRO A 11 -11.85 3.72 19.61
CA PRO A 11 -11.32 3.86 18.26
C PRO A 11 -11.50 2.55 17.49
N ALA A 12 -11.91 2.65 16.23
CA ALA A 12 -12.03 1.53 15.32
C ALA A 12 -11.26 1.82 14.03
N HIS A 13 -10.53 0.82 13.56
CA HIS A 13 -9.76 0.90 12.32
C HIS A 13 -10.44 0.04 11.25
N VAL A 14 -10.69 0.60 10.08
CA VAL A 14 -11.18 -0.15 8.92
C VAL A 14 -10.03 -1.01 8.39
N LEU A 15 -10.28 -2.31 8.26
CA LEU A 15 -9.33 -3.28 7.73
C LEU A 15 -9.63 -3.63 6.27
N ASP A 16 -10.90 -3.64 5.89
CA ASP A 16 -11.36 -3.99 4.55
C ASP A 16 -12.74 -3.40 4.30
N PHE A 17 -12.94 -2.93 3.09
CA PHE A 17 -14.25 -2.49 2.61
C PHE A 17 -14.48 -3.05 1.20
N PHE A 18 -15.66 -3.59 0.98
CA PHE A 18 -16.04 -4.17 -0.30
C PHE A 18 -17.44 -3.71 -0.70
N ARG A 19 -17.60 -3.49 -1.98
CA ARG A 19 -18.87 -3.16 -2.63
C ARG A 19 -18.96 -3.88 -3.97
N ASP A 20 -20.13 -4.44 -4.29
CA ASP A 20 -20.35 -5.13 -5.55
C ASP A 20 -21.33 -4.39 -6.49
N LYS A 21 -21.48 -4.92 -7.70
CA LYS A 21 -22.43 -4.42 -8.72
C LYS A 21 -23.90 -4.52 -8.34
N ASN A 22 -24.25 -5.32 -7.33
CA ASN A 22 -25.63 -5.52 -6.85
C ASN A 22 -26.01 -4.55 -5.73
N ASN A 23 -25.11 -3.62 -5.38
CA ASN A 23 -25.20 -2.72 -4.23
C ASN A 23 -25.05 -3.43 -2.88
N ASP A 24 -24.54 -4.66 -2.87
CA ASP A 24 -24.14 -5.30 -1.64
C ASP A 24 -22.81 -4.72 -1.19
N SER A 25 -22.62 -4.56 0.11
CA SER A 25 -21.37 -4.05 0.67
C SER A 25 -20.98 -4.79 1.93
N SER A 26 -19.71 -4.74 2.29
CA SER A 26 -19.24 -5.24 3.57
C SER A 26 -18.10 -4.39 4.11
N LEU A 27 -18.06 -4.26 5.44
CA LEU A 27 -17.06 -3.53 6.19
C LEU A 27 -16.45 -4.47 7.24
N THR A 28 -15.13 -4.55 7.25
CA THR A 28 -14.38 -5.23 8.30
C THR A 28 -13.60 -4.19 9.10
N LEU A 29 -13.74 -4.18 10.40
CA LEU A 29 -13.05 -3.25 11.28
C LEU A 29 -12.45 -3.97 12.51
N LEU A 30 -11.42 -3.37 13.06
CA LEU A 30 -10.79 -3.77 14.32
C LEU A 30 -11.02 -2.69 15.37
N ALA A 31 -11.56 -3.08 16.52
CA ALA A 31 -11.75 -2.19 17.66
C ALA A 31 -11.19 -2.84 18.92
N ASN A 32 -10.09 -2.27 19.44
CA ASN A 32 -9.45 -2.75 20.67
C ASN A 32 -9.22 -4.27 20.71
N GLY A 33 -8.68 -4.84 19.62
CA GLY A 33 -8.34 -6.26 19.53
C GLY A 33 -9.52 -7.20 19.25
N VAL A 34 -10.70 -6.66 18.93
CA VAL A 34 -11.87 -7.45 18.49
C VAL A 34 -12.22 -7.03 17.07
N ARG A 35 -12.44 -8.01 16.20
CA ARG A 35 -12.80 -7.79 14.79
C ARG A 35 -14.32 -7.85 14.64
N PHE A 36 -14.85 -6.94 13.83
CA PHE A 36 -16.26 -6.89 13.45
C PHE A 36 -16.33 -6.93 11.92
N HIS A 37 -17.10 -7.85 11.39
CA HIS A 37 -17.40 -7.92 9.97
C HIS A 37 -18.89 -7.75 9.76
N ALA A 38 -19.29 -6.69 9.10
CA ALA A 38 -20.68 -6.41 8.76
C ALA A 38 -20.88 -6.44 7.26
N PHE A 39 -22.02 -6.98 6.82
CA PHE A 39 -22.40 -7.00 5.41
C PHE A 39 -23.87 -6.58 5.22
N VAL A 40 -24.12 -5.95 4.09
CA VAL A 40 -25.43 -5.51 3.62
C VAL A 40 -25.80 -6.32 2.39
N ASP A 41 -26.88 -7.09 2.46
CA ASP A 41 -27.56 -7.66 1.30
C ASP A 41 -28.68 -6.68 0.91
N PHE A 42 -28.40 -5.85 -0.09
CA PHE A 42 -29.29 -4.76 -0.48
C PHE A 42 -30.65 -5.27 -0.96
N LYS A 43 -30.68 -6.40 -1.69
CA LYS A 43 -31.92 -6.99 -2.19
C LYS A 43 -32.83 -7.45 -1.06
N LYS A 44 -32.26 -8.11 -0.04
CA LYS A 44 -33.02 -8.53 1.14
C LYS A 44 -33.48 -7.34 1.97
N MET A 45 -32.63 -6.36 2.18
CA MET A 45 -32.95 -5.14 2.91
C MET A 45 -34.10 -4.37 2.25
N LYS A 46 -34.07 -4.21 0.93
CA LYS A 46 -35.11 -3.56 0.13
C LYS A 46 -36.43 -4.36 0.16
N SER A 47 -36.37 -5.68 0.09
CA SER A 47 -37.56 -6.51 0.14
C SER A 47 -38.24 -6.45 1.52
N ALA A 48 -37.46 -6.35 2.59
CA ALA A 48 -37.98 -6.27 3.96
C ALA A 48 -38.62 -4.92 4.31
N SER A 49 -38.25 -3.82 3.62
CA SER A 49 -38.74 -2.48 3.92
C SER A 49 -40.20 -2.21 3.45
N GLY A 50 -40.72 -3.03 2.55
CA GLY A 50 -42.12 -2.91 2.07
C GLY A 50 -42.39 -1.55 1.40
N GLY A 51 -43.12 -0.68 2.10
CA GLY A 51 -43.46 0.67 1.60
C GLY A 51 -42.76 1.81 2.34
N ASP A 52 -42.06 1.55 3.43
CA ASP A 52 -41.28 2.54 4.19
C ASP A 52 -39.78 2.41 3.83
N ASN A 53 -39.38 3.17 2.81
CA ASN A 53 -38.08 3.01 2.16
C ASN A 53 -37.00 4.00 2.59
N ARG A 54 -37.30 4.98 3.47
CA ARG A 54 -36.40 6.12 3.70
C ARG A 54 -34.96 5.74 4.05
N ALA A 55 -34.78 4.82 5.00
CA ALA A 55 -33.45 4.37 5.41
C ALA A 55 -32.75 3.50 4.34
N VAL A 56 -33.54 2.75 3.55
CA VAL A 56 -33.05 1.96 2.42
C VAL A 56 -32.68 2.86 1.24
N GLU A 57 -33.41 3.95 1.03
CA GLU A 57 -33.11 4.97 0.01
C GLU A 57 -31.85 5.75 0.35
N GLU A 58 -31.59 6.02 1.63
CA GLU A 58 -30.34 6.65 2.09
C GLU A 58 -29.13 5.78 1.73
N TYR A 59 -29.18 4.51 2.09
CA TYR A 59 -28.14 3.55 1.68
C TYR A 59 -27.96 3.49 0.16
N ALA A 60 -29.07 3.37 -0.60
CA ALA A 60 -29.02 3.31 -2.05
C ALA A 60 -28.40 4.57 -2.67
N LYS A 61 -28.65 5.75 -2.08
CA LYS A 61 -28.04 7.00 -2.49
C LYS A 61 -26.53 6.98 -2.27
N LEU A 62 -26.06 6.58 -1.09
CA LEU A 62 -24.63 6.48 -0.78
C LEU A 62 -23.90 5.51 -1.72
N VAL A 63 -24.48 4.33 -1.98
CA VAL A 63 -23.91 3.36 -2.92
C VAL A 63 -23.85 3.91 -4.34
N ASN A 64 -24.85 4.69 -4.79
CA ASN A 64 -24.84 5.28 -6.13
C ASN A 64 -23.82 6.42 -6.22
N MET A 65 -23.69 7.26 -5.21
CA MET A 65 -22.64 8.30 -5.18
C MET A 65 -21.24 7.69 -5.29
N ALA A 66 -20.99 6.62 -4.56
CA ALA A 66 -19.73 5.88 -4.66
C ALA A 66 -19.52 5.16 -6.01
N LYS A 67 -20.55 5.00 -6.86
CA LYS A 67 -20.44 4.46 -8.22
C LYS A 67 -20.11 5.50 -9.29
N ASP A 68 -20.59 6.72 -9.12
CA ASP A 68 -20.44 7.77 -10.13
C ASP A 68 -18.97 8.23 -10.27
N GLY A 69 -18.08 7.89 -9.32
CA GLY A 69 -16.64 8.09 -9.40
C GLY A 69 -15.86 7.08 -10.27
N THR A 70 -16.45 5.94 -10.64
CA THR A 70 -15.74 4.96 -11.48
C THR A 70 -15.77 5.36 -12.96
N PRO A 71 -14.65 5.37 -13.71
CA PRO A 71 -14.62 5.68 -15.14
C PRO A 71 -15.55 4.76 -15.92
N GLN A 72 -16.60 5.30 -16.50
CA GLN A 72 -17.47 4.54 -17.39
C GLN A 72 -16.69 4.09 -18.63
N ASP A 73 -16.84 2.81 -18.96
CA ASP A 73 -16.35 2.17 -20.18
C ASP A 73 -16.53 3.06 -21.42
N ARG A 74 -15.47 3.25 -22.21
CA ARG A 74 -15.53 3.86 -23.53
C ARG A 74 -16.53 3.13 -24.42
N PRO A 75 -17.29 3.84 -25.30
CA PRO A 75 -18.26 3.21 -26.20
C PRO A 75 -17.57 2.21 -27.12
N LYS A 76 -18.06 1.00 -27.13
CA LYS A 76 -17.70 -0.03 -28.13
C LYS A 76 -18.50 0.22 -29.40
N ASP A 77 -17.90 0.87 -30.40
CA ASP A 77 -18.33 0.73 -31.77
C ASP A 77 -17.53 -0.38 -32.45
N SER A 78 -18.17 -1.51 -32.67
CA SER A 78 -17.97 -2.44 -33.81
C SER A 78 -18.91 -3.66 -33.73
N PRO A 79 -19.28 -4.28 -34.88
CA PRO A 79 -20.59 -4.85 -35.09
C PRO A 79 -20.76 -6.31 -34.64
N ARG A 80 -22.01 -6.61 -34.30
CA ARG A 80 -22.59 -7.89 -33.93
C ARG A 80 -22.23 -9.04 -34.88
N ALA A 81 -21.76 -10.14 -34.30
CA ALA A 81 -22.05 -11.48 -34.78
C ALA A 81 -22.70 -12.27 -33.65
N SER A 82 -23.80 -12.91 -33.99
CA SER A 82 -24.70 -13.70 -33.15
C SER A 82 -24.08 -14.99 -32.65
N GLU A 83 -24.14 -15.27 -31.32
CA GLU A 83 -24.09 -16.64 -30.82
C GLU A 83 -24.85 -16.79 -29.51
N GLU A 84 -25.44 -17.96 -29.32
CA GLU A 84 -26.41 -18.39 -28.32
C GLU A 84 -25.83 -18.57 -26.91
N PRO A 85 -26.65 -18.65 -25.82
CA PRO A 85 -26.20 -18.64 -24.43
C PRO A 85 -25.57 -19.97 -24.03
N LYS A 86 -24.35 -19.94 -23.51
CA LYS A 86 -23.72 -21.05 -22.81
C LYS A 86 -23.81 -20.87 -21.30
N GLU A 87 -24.17 -21.95 -20.65
CA GLU A 87 -24.36 -22.12 -19.21
C GLU A 87 -23.20 -21.64 -18.35
N ASP A 88 -23.57 -21.01 -17.26
CA ASP A 88 -22.76 -20.52 -16.14
C ASP A 88 -21.96 -21.66 -15.50
N ARG A 89 -20.67 -21.73 -15.83
CA ARG A 89 -19.67 -22.45 -15.02
C ARG A 89 -18.79 -21.39 -14.35
N GLY A 90 -18.72 -21.47 -13.03
CA GLY A 90 -17.95 -20.59 -12.17
C GLY A 90 -16.56 -20.25 -12.79
N GLU A 91 -16.16 -18.98 -12.67
CA GLU A 91 -14.89 -18.49 -13.14
C GLU A 91 -13.73 -19.21 -12.42
N GLU A 92 -13.27 -20.31 -13.01
CA GLU A 92 -11.94 -20.83 -12.73
C GLU A 92 -10.93 -19.78 -13.27
N GLY A 93 -10.07 -19.26 -12.40
CA GLY A 93 -9.05 -18.29 -12.76
C GLY A 93 -8.25 -18.78 -13.97
N THR A 94 -8.21 -17.99 -15.03
CA THR A 94 -7.44 -18.31 -16.22
C THR A 94 -6.01 -17.82 -16.06
N TYR A 95 -5.08 -18.74 -15.91
CA TYR A 95 -3.65 -18.49 -15.77
C TYR A 95 -2.92 -18.70 -17.11
N CYS A 96 -1.69 -18.14 -17.22
CA CYS A 96 -0.81 -18.39 -18.36
C CYS A 96 -1.17 -17.62 -19.65
N VAL A 97 -0.20 -17.52 -20.56
CA VAL A 97 -0.36 -16.94 -21.91
C VAL A 97 -1.42 -17.65 -22.75
N CYS A 98 -1.72 -18.91 -22.45
CA CYS A 98 -2.78 -19.67 -23.14
C CYS A 98 -4.19 -19.40 -22.57
N ARG A 99 -4.29 -18.65 -21.46
CA ARG A 99 -5.55 -18.37 -20.73
C ARG A 99 -6.34 -19.65 -20.39
N GLY A 100 -5.64 -20.76 -20.20
CA GLY A 100 -6.22 -22.02 -19.75
C GLY A 100 -6.25 -22.14 -18.23
N PRO A 101 -7.09 -23.03 -17.70
CA PRO A 101 -7.12 -23.32 -16.28
C PRO A 101 -5.82 -23.94 -15.79
N ASP A 102 -5.57 -23.87 -14.49
CA ASP A 102 -4.45 -24.55 -13.84
C ASP A 102 -4.38 -26.02 -14.17
N ARG A 103 -3.25 -26.48 -14.74
CA ARG A 103 -3.03 -27.88 -15.07
C ARG A 103 -1.55 -28.21 -15.19
N GLY A 104 -1.14 -29.36 -14.71
CA GLY A 104 0.23 -29.85 -14.82
C GLY A 104 1.22 -29.03 -13.99
N PHE A 105 2.47 -28.97 -14.49
CA PHE A 105 3.51 -28.17 -13.85
C PHE A 105 3.33 -26.70 -14.16
N MET A 106 3.26 -25.87 -13.11
CA MET A 106 3.16 -24.42 -13.21
C MET A 106 4.43 -23.77 -12.67
N ILE A 107 4.88 -22.67 -13.30
CA ILE A 107 6.00 -21.84 -12.82
C ILE A 107 5.57 -20.38 -12.71
N GLY A 108 5.83 -19.76 -11.55
CA GLY A 108 5.56 -18.35 -11.30
C GLY A 108 6.68 -17.45 -11.80
N CYS A 109 6.32 -16.33 -12.42
CA CYS A 109 7.29 -15.31 -12.82
C CYS A 109 7.61 -14.40 -11.61
N ASP A 110 8.90 -14.30 -11.25
CA ASP A 110 9.34 -13.47 -10.13
C ASP A 110 9.28 -11.96 -10.41
N SER A 111 9.08 -11.57 -11.70
CA SER A 111 8.96 -10.16 -12.09
C SER A 111 7.51 -9.66 -12.12
N CYS A 112 6.53 -10.47 -12.57
CA CYS A 112 5.13 -10.03 -12.69
C CYS A 112 4.14 -10.86 -11.85
N ASN A 113 4.61 -11.85 -11.09
CA ASN A 113 3.81 -12.78 -10.27
C ASN A 113 2.75 -13.61 -11.00
N GLU A 114 2.72 -13.56 -12.32
CA GLU A 114 1.83 -14.39 -13.11
C GLU A 114 2.32 -15.84 -13.17
N TRP A 115 1.37 -16.79 -13.20
CA TRP A 115 1.66 -18.20 -13.29
C TRP A 115 1.55 -18.71 -14.72
N PHE A 116 2.45 -19.58 -15.13
CA PHE A 116 2.54 -20.11 -16.48
C PHE A 116 2.64 -21.63 -16.44
N HIS A 117 1.92 -22.31 -17.32
CA HIS A 117 2.18 -23.74 -17.52
C HIS A 117 3.61 -23.92 -18.04
N GLY A 118 4.38 -24.83 -17.43
CA GLY A 118 5.75 -25.09 -17.87
C GLY A 118 5.86 -25.36 -19.37
N ASP A 119 4.95 -26.17 -19.92
CA ASP A 119 4.87 -26.45 -21.37
C ASP A 119 4.63 -25.20 -22.22
N CYS A 120 3.89 -24.21 -21.73
CA CYS A 120 3.60 -22.98 -22.47
C CYS A 120 4.79 -22.02 -22.54
N VAL A 121 5.68 -22.12 -21.60
CA VAL A 121 6.88 -21.27 -21.50
C VAL A 121 8.19 -22.02 -21.71
N GLY A 122 8.10 -23.31 -22.08
CA GLY A 122 9.24 -24.15 -22.43
C GLY A 122 10.11 -24.53 -21.24
N VAL A 123 9.53 -24.71 -20.04
CA VAL A 123 10.22 -25.12 -18.82
C VAL A 123 9.63 -26.42 -18.33
N SER A 124 10.42 -27.49 -18.32
CA SER A 124 10.03 -28.77 -17.72
C SER A 124 9.97 -28.72 -16.20
N GLN A 125 9.26 -29.66 -15.58
CA GLN A 125 9.20 -29.76 -14.12
C GLN A 125 10.59 -29.99 -13.48
N GLU A 126 11.47 -30.71 -14.16
CA GLU A 126 12.84 -30.97 -13.69
C GLU A 126 13.68 -29.70 -13.76
N GLU A 127 13.60 -28.97 -14.89
CA GLU A 127 14.26 -27.66 -15.05
C GLU A 127 13.73 -26.63 -14.05
N GLY A 128 12.40 -26.52 -13.90
CA GLY A 128 11.77 -25.62 -12.95
C GLY A 128 12.17 -25.89 -11.50
N ALA A 129 12.46 -27.16 -11.14
CA ALA A 129 12.97 -27.49 -9.83
C ALA A 129 14.38 -26.95 -9.56
N SER A 130 15.17 -26.68 -10.62
CA SER A 130 16.53 -26.15 -10.54
C SER A 130 16.61 -24.61 -10.73
N ILE A 131 15.53 -23.99 -11.22
CA ILE A 131 15.46 -22.53 -11.41
C ILE A 131 15.22 -21.86 -10.06
N ASP A 132 16.13 -20.95 -9.69
CA ASP A 132 16.04 -20.16 -8.46
C ASP A 132 15.19 -18.88 -8.67
N GLU A 133 15.24 -18.26 -9.87
CA GLU A 133 14.48 -17.07 -10.25
C GLU A 133 14.03 -17.23 -11.71
N TYR A 134 12.71 -17.14 -11.95
CA TYR A 134 12.14 -17.28 -13.28
C TYR A 134 11.51 -15.97 -13.75
N THR A 135 11.92 -15.48 -14.90
CA THR A 135 11.31 -14.34 -15.57
C THR A 135 10.61 -14.82 -16.85
N CYS A 136 9.32 -14.52 -16.98
CA CYS A 136 8.53 -14.95 -18.14
C CYS A 136 8.99 -14.27 -19.44
N PRO A 137 8.63 -14.83 -20.63
CA PRO A 137 9.06 -14.27 -21.92
C PRO A 137 8.60 -12.85 -22.18
N GLU A 138 7.49 -12.40 -21.57
CA GLU A 138 6.95 -11.04 -21.74
C GLU A 138 7.73 -10.04 -20.89
N CYS A 139 8.04 -10.38 -19.64
CA CYS A 139 8.90 -9.55 -18.79
C CYS A 139 10.33 -9.44 -19.34
N ARG A 140 10.90 -10.53 -19.87
CA ARG A 140 12.23 -10.50 -20.54
C ARG A 140 12.28 -9.55 -21.74
N LYS A 141 11.15 -9.31 -22.40
CA LYS A 141 11.06 -8.40 -23.56
C LYS A 141 10.70 -6.97 -23.18
N GLY A 142 10.51 -6.67 -21.89
CA GLY A 142 10.05 -5.37 -21.41
C GLY A 142 8.61 -5.02 -21.86
N ILE A 143 7.81 -6.02 -22.27
CA ILE A 143 6.45 -5.83 -22.78
C ILE A 143 5.46 -5.72 -21.61
N ARG A 144 5.77 -6.31 -20.46
CA ARG A 144 5.07 -6.09 -19.18
C ARG A 144 6.03 -5.38 -18.24
N SER A 145 5.77 -4.13 -17.99
CA SER A 145 6.18 -3.49 -16.74
C SER A 145 5.45 -4.18 -15.59
N PRO A 146 6.04 -4.28 -14.38
CA PRO A 146 5.31 -4.70 -13.19
C PRO A 146 4.03 -3.89 -13.15
N THR A 147 2.90 -4.57 -13.04
CA THR A 147 1.58 -3.93 -13.03
C THR A 147 1.55 -2.94 -11.88
N VAL A 148 1.46 -1.69 -12.28
CA VAL A 148 1.28 -0.52 -11.44
C VAL A 148 0.05 -0.68 -10.56
N ALA A 149 0.21 -0.42 -9.34
CA ALA A 149 -0.55 0.41 -8.43
C ALA A 149 -0.54 -0.14 -7.01
N SER A 150 0.48 0.21 -6.26
CA SER A 150 0.21 0.54 -4.87
C SER A 150 -0.35 1.97 -4.89
N LYS A 151 -1.59 2.15 -4.50
CA LYS A 151 -2.06 3.40 -3.94
C LYS A 151 -1.40 3.51 -2.57
N ASP A 152 -0.16 3.90 -2.54
CA ASP A 152 0.49 4.31 -1.32
C ASP A 152 0.28 5.83 -1.19
N SER A 153 -0.14 6.22 -0.04
CA SER A 153 -0.59 7.52 0.40
C SER A 153 0.38 8.64 -0.02
N GLY A 154 0.06 9.36 -1.06
CA GLY A 154 0.86 10.47 -1.60
C GLY A 154 0.39 10.95 -2.97
N VAL A 155 -0.72 10.39 -3.46
CA VAL A 155 -1.34 10.84 -4.71
C VAL A 155 -2.03 12.16 -4.45
N VAL A 156 -1.60 13.20 -5.13
CA VAL A 156 -2.49 14.34 -5.42
C VAL A 156 -3.57 13.76 -6.33
N LEU A 157 -4.69 13.39 -5.72
CA LEU A 157 -5.86 12.93 -6.43
C LEU A 157 -6.34 14.08 -7.32
N GLU A 158 -6.50 13.82 -8.63
CA GLU A 158 -7.35 14.68 -9.44
C GLU A 158 -8.72 14.79 -8.74
N ASP A 159 -9.44 15.91 -8.89
CA ASP A 159 -10.71 16.20 -8.19
C ASP A 159 -11.75 15.06 -8.24
N ASN A 160 -11.68 14.16 -9.22
CA ASN A 160 -12.52 12.98 -9.34
C ASN A 160 -12.19 11.87 -8.32
N ASP A 161 -10.91 11.61 -8.04
CA ASP A 161 -10.49 10.56 -7.10
C ASP A 161 -10.80 10.98 -5.65
N LYS A 162 -10.73 12.27 -5.35
CA LYS A 162 -11.11 12.82 -4.04
C LYS A 162 -12.61 12.64 -3.77
N ALA A 163 -13.46 12.90 -4.78
CA ALA A 163 -14.90 12.72 -4.66
C ALA A 163 -15.32 11.24 -4.53
N GLU A 164 -14.58 10.31 -5.12
CA GLU A 164 -14.81 8.86 -4.97
C GLU A 164 -14.43 8.39 -3.57
N ASN A 165 -13.30 8.82 -3.05
CA ASN A 165 -12.82 8.50 -1.70
C ASN A 165 -13.79 9.03 -0.63
N ASP A 166 -14.23 10.26 -0.74
CA ASP A 166 -15.22 10.88 0.16
C ASP A 166 -16.54 10.08 0.18
N SER A 167 -16.98 9.58 -0.97
CA SER A 167 -18.22 8.81 -1.10
C SER A 167 -18.16 7.39 -0.52
N GLU A 168 -16.99 6.75 -0.60
CA GLU A 168 -16.76 5.46 0.05
C GLU A 168 -16.66 5.62 1.57
N GLU A 169 -16.02 6.67 2.04
CA GLU A 169 -15.95 7.00 3.48
C GLU A 169 -17.33 7.26 4.08
N GLU A 170 -18.22 7.96 3.37
CA GLU A 170 -19.60 8.16 3.80
C GLU A 170 -20.37 6.83 3.93
N LEU A 171 -20.17 5.90 2.99
CA LEU A 171 -20.80 4.58 3.03
C LEU A 171 -20.23 3.71 4.16
N GLN A 172 -18.92 3.74 4.37
CA GLN A 172 -18.27 3.10 5.52
C GLN A 172 -18.80 3.68 6.84
N ALA A 173 -18.88 4.99 6.96
CA ALA A 173 -19.42 5.68 8.13
C ALA A 173 -20.87 5.30 8.41
N TRP A 174 -21.69 5.17 7.34
CA TRP A 174 -23.07 4.71 7.47
C TRP A 174 -23.16 3.29 8.05
N ILE A 175 -22.41 2.31 7.52
CA ILE A 175 -22.39 0.93 8.03
C ILE A 175 -21.93 0.94 9.49
N LEU A 176 -20.88 1.69 9.79
CA LEU A 176 -20.28 1.76 11.09
C LEU A 176 -21.22 2.37 12.15
N SER A 177 -22.02 3.41 11.77
CA SER A 177 -23.00 4.03 12.68
C SER A 177 -24.04 3.02 13.19
N HIS A 178 -24.35 1.99 12.39
CA HIS A 178 -25.27 0.93 12.78
C HIS A 178 -24.61 -0.16 13.65
N LEU A 179 -23.27 -0.21 13.71
CA LEU A 179 -22.51 -1.16 14.52
C LEU A 179 -22.02 -0.60 15.84
N GLU A 180 -22.05 0.71 16.06
CA GLU A 180 -21.46 1.37 17.23
C GLU A 180 -21.86 0.71 18.56
N ALA A 181 -23.14 0.42 18.74
CA ALA A 181 -23.64 -0.24 19.95
C ALA A 181 -23.07 -1.65 20.18
N GLU A 182 -22.86 -2.41 19.10
CA GLU A 182 -22.29 -3.74 19.18
C GLU A 182 -20.76 -3.68 19.39
N VAL A 183 -20.08 -2.72 18.78
CA VAL A 183 -18.67 -2.44 19.05
C VAL A 183 -18.45 -2.05 20.50
N ASP A 184 -19.28 -1.15 21.05
CA ASP A 184 -19.19 -0.74 22.44
C ASP A 184 -19.47 -1.85 23.43
N LYS A 185 -20.33 -2.80 23.06
CA LYS A 185 -20.67 -3.94 23.87
C LYS A 185 -19.58 -5.01 23.93
N HIS A 186 -18.92 -5.29 22.81
CA HIS A 186 -18.02 -6.44 22.69
C HIS A 186 -16.52 -6.08 22.72
N ALA A 187 -16.13 -4.89 22.27
CA ALA A 187 -14.75 -4.47 22.34
C ALA A 187 -14.38 -4.04 23.80
N PRO A 188 -13.24 -4.50 24.33
CA PRO A 188 -12.78 -4.07 25.65
C PRO A 188 -12.46 -2.57 25.69
N SER A 189 -12.43 -1.96 26.87
CA SER A 189 -11.90 -0.62 27.01
C SER A 189 -10.37 -0.63 26.80
N ARG A 190 -9.80 0.51 26.43
CA ARG A 190 -8.34 0.62 26.21
C ARG A 190 -7.52 0.26 27.46
N SER A 191 -8.06 0.52 28.63
CA SER A 191 -7.45 0.18 29.93
C SER A 191 -7.47 -1.32 30.25
N GLU A 192 -8.31 -2.11 29.56
CA GLU A 192 -8.43 -3.55 29.73
C GLU A 192 -7.63 -4.33 28.67
N MET A 193 -7.02 -3.63 27.69
CA MET A 193 -6.19 -4.28 26.69
C MET A 193 -4.92 -4.83 27.34
N GLN A 194 -4.75 -6.12 27.20
CA GLN A 194 -3.49 -6.80 27.53
C GLN A 194 -2.48 -6.62 26.42
N THR A 195 -1.20 -6.84 26.72
CA THR A 195 -0.15 -6.99 25.70
C THR A 195 -0.57 -8.07 24.72
N ILE A 196 -0.58 -7.74 23.43
CA ILE A 196 -1.00 -8.65 22.38
C ILE A 196 0.21 -8.99 21.51
N ASN A 197 0.35 -10.25 21.11
CA ASN A 197 1.34 -10.66 20.14
C ASN A 197 0.83 -10.47 18.70
N VAL A 198 1.73 -10.55 17.73
CA VAL A 198 1.41 -10.33 16.32
C VAL A 198 0.44 -11.38 15.80
N HIS A 199 0.55 -12.65 16.21
CA HIS A 199 -0.38 -13.69 15.80
C HIS A 199 -1.81 -13.36 16.22
N ASP A 200 -2.03 -13.02 17.50
CA ASP A 200 -3.36 -12.75 18.04
C ASP A 200 -3.96 -11.45 17.49
N TRP A 201 -3.11 -10.50 17.10
CA TRP A 201 -3.54 -9.30 16.37
C TRP A 201 -4.23 -9.65 15.04
N TYR A 202 -3.66 -10.58 14.29
CA TYR A 202 -4.19 -11.00 13.00
C TYR A 202 -5.29 -12.07 13.12
N HIS A 203 -5.42 -12.75 14.27
CA HIS A 203 -6.43 -13.77 14.56
C HIS A 203 -7.35 -13.38 15.74
N PRO A 204 -7.91 -12.17 15.77
CA PRO A 204 -8.74 -11.71 16.88
C PRO A 204 -10.09 -12.43 16.87
N THR A 205 -10.75 -12.43 18.05
CA THR A 205 -12.17 -12.78 18.11
C THR A 205 -12.94 -11.94 17.10
N THR A 206 -13.73 -12.59 16.25
CA THR A 206 -14.47 -11.93 15.17
C THR A 206 -15.97 -12.13 15.33
N HIS A 207 -16.69 -11.02 15.37
CA HIS A 207 -18.16 -10.99 15.36
C HIS A 207 -18.67 -10.64 13.97
N PHE A 208 -19.68 -11.38 13.49
CA PHE A 208 -20.25 -11.23 12.17
C PHE A 208 -21.67 -10.67 12.27
N TYR A 209 -22.00 -9.65 11.48
CA TYR A 209 -23.29 -8.99 11.48
C TYR A 209 -23.87 -8.86 10.07
N ALA A 210 -25.14 -9.18 9.93
CA ALA A 210 -25.94 -8.78 8.77
C ALA A 210 -26.69 -7.47 9.11
N ILE A 211 -26.47 -6.43 8.33
CA ILE A 211 -27.25 -5.19 8.43
C ILE A 211 -28.57 -5.41 7.72
N GLN A 212 -29.68 -5.32 8.44
CA GLN A 212 -31.02 -5.64 7.94
C GLN A 212 -32.04 -4.57 8.31
N TYR A 213 -33.09 -4.46 7.48
CA TYR A 213 -34.27 -3.67 7.82
C TYR A 213 -35.23 -4.54 8.63
N LYS A 214 -35.61 -4.06 9.83
CA LYS A 214 -36.54 -4.74 10.73
C LYS A 214 -37.30 -3.73 11.57
N ASP A 215 -38.63 -3.90 11.69
CA ASP A 215 -39.50 -3.09 12.54
C ASP A 215 -39.35 -1.58 12.30
N GLY A 216 -39.29 -1.16 11.02
CA GLY A 216 -39.20 0.26 10.62
C GLY A 216 -37.79 0.88 10.71
N ARG A 217 -36.73 0.11 10.98
CA ARG A 217 -35.36 0.63 11.16
C ARG A 217 -34.29 -0.33 10.66
N ILE A 218 -33.11 0.23 10.36
CA ILE A 218 -31.91 -0.56 10.08
C ILE A 218 -31.33 -1.05 11.42
N THR A 219 -31.00 -2.34 11.48
CA THR A 219 -30.45 -2.97 12.69
C THR A 219 -29.40 -4.00 12.33
N PRO A 220 -28.29 -4.09 13.09
CA PRO A 220 -27.36 -5.20 12.97
C PRO A 220 -28.01 -6.47 13.59
N LYS A 221 -27.83 -7.58 12.91
CA LYS A 221 -28.16 -8.90 13.42
C LYS A 221 -26.91 -9.74 13.43
N GLU A 222 -26.52 -10.19 14.62
CA GLU A 222 -25.41 -11.15 14.74
C GLU A 222 -25.72 -12.44 13.99
N VAL A 223 -24.75 -12.94 13.25
CA VAL A 223 -24.84 -14.18 12.46
C VAL A 223 -23.71 -15.12 12.84
N GLU A 224 -23.96 -16.41 12.74
CA GLU A 224 -22.93 -17.41 12.98
C GLU A 224 -21.86 -17.38 11.90
N SER A 225 -20.63 -17.68 12.30
CA SER A 225 -19.49 -17.84 11.38
C SER A 225 -19.76 -19.00 10.40
N SER A 226 -19.70 -18.71 9.12
CA SER A 226 -19.77 -19.72 8.06
C SER A 226 -18.39 -20.00 7.47
N PRO A 227 -18.18 -21.12 6.74
CA PRO A 227 -16.92 -21.36 6.04
C PRO A 227 -16.53 -20.22 5.07
N ALA A 228 -17.50 -19.63 4.36
CA ALA A 228 -17.27 -18.51 3.45
C ALA A 228 -16.80 -17.24 4.20
N LEU A 229 -17.41 -16.94 5.36
CA LEU A 229 -17.00 -15.81 6.18
C LEU A 229 -15.59 -16.01 6.77
N ARG A 230 -15.27 -17.24 7.21
CA ARG A 230 -13.90 -17.56 7.67
C ARG A 230 -12.88 -17.40 6.56
N PHE A 231 -13.14 -17.97 5.39
CA PHE A 231 -12.26 -17.82 4.22
C PHE A 231 -12.02 -16.35 3.86
N LYS A 232 -13.07 -15.51 3.96
CA LYS A 232 -12.90 -14.07 3.74
C LYS A 232 -11.94 -13.44 4.78
N MET A 233 -12.03 -13.85 6.05
CA MET A 233 -11.11 -13.35 7.08
C MET A 233 -9.68 -13.85 6.89
N ASP A 234 -9.52 -15.10 6.44
CA ASP A 234 -8.22 -15.70 6.17
C ASP A 234 -7.52 -14.98 4.99
N ASN A 235 -8.27 -14.50 4.01
CA ASN A 235 -7.72 -13.70 2.89
C ASN A 235 -7.23 -12.30 3.29
N LEU A 236 -7.53 -11.84 4.49
CA LEU A 236 -6.97 -10.59 5.03
C LEU A 236 -5.60 -10.79 5.71
N LEU A 237 -5.14 -12.05 5.82
CA LEU A 237 -3.87 -12.33 6.45
C LEU A 237 -2.72 -12.01 5.47
N PRO A 238 -1.72 -11.22 5.90
CA PRO A 238 -0.54 -11.01 5.09
C PRO A 238 0.20 -12.32 4.92
N ASN A 239 0.47 -12.70 3.67
CA ASN A 239 1.22 -13.92 3.35
C ASN A 239 1.87 -13.84 1.97
N VAL A 240 3.19 -14.01 1.91
CA VAL A 240 3.95 -14.05 0.67
C VAL A 240 4.88 -15.26 0.66
N ASN A 241 4.81 -16.04 -0.42
CA ASN A 241 5.74 -17.14 -0.64
C ASN A 241 7.08 -16.60 -1.14
N LEU A 242 8.16 -17.02 -0.48
CA LEU A 242 9.51 -16.58 -0.79
C LEU A 242 10.17 -17.45 -1.86
N PRO A 243 10.91 -16.83 -2.80
CA PRO A 243 11.70 -17.56 -3.76
C PRO A 243 12.87 -18.29 -3.12
N LYS A 244 13.33 -19.36 -3.76
CA LYS A 244 14.38 -20.24 -3.23
C LYS A 244 15.68 -19.51 -2.91
N TYR A 245 16.02 -18.45 -3.66
CA TYR A 245 17.25 -17.71 -3.42
C TYR A 245 17.22 -16.94 -2.08
N ILE A 246 16.04 -16.44 -1.65
CA ILE A 246 15.86 -15.83 -0.32
C ILE A 246 15.88 -16.91 0.78
N LEU A 247 15.23 -18.05 0.53
CA LEU A 247 15.19 -19.17 1.48
C LEU A 247 16.58 -19.77 1.78
N LYS A 248 17.55 -19.57 0.89
CA LYS A 248 18.96 -19.99 1.08
C LYS A 248 19.77 -19.00 1.92
N LEU A 249 19.23 -17.82 2.21
CA LEU A 249 19.91 -16.83 3.04
C LEU A 249 19.89 -17.29 4.51
N ASP A 250 20.95 -16.98 5.24
CA ASP A 250 21.05 -17.27 6.68
C ASP A 250 20.33 -16.19 7.49
N ILE A 251 19.02 -16.08 7.31
CA ILE A 251 18.16 -15.14 8.02
C ILE A 251 17.35 -15.91 9.07
N PRO A 252 17.37 -15.49 10.35
CA PRO A 252 16.59 -16.13 11.41
C PRO A 252 15.09 -16.10 11.12
N TRP A 253 14.37 -17.13 11.59
CA TRP A 253 12.91 -17.20 11.51
C TRP A 253 12.27 -17.00 12.87
N PHE A 254 11.20 -16.22 12.91
CA PHE A 254 10.41 -15.90 14.09
C PHE A 254 8.96 -16.32 13.87
N GLN A 255 8.33 -16.78 14.96
CA GLN A 255 6.87 -16.98 14.97
C GLN A 255 6.17 -15.66 15.32
N ALA A 256 5.09 -15.36 14.64
CA ALA A 256 4.27 -14.19 14.94
C ALA A 256 3.73 -14.21 16.40
N SER A 257 3.56 -15.39 16.99
CA SER A 257 3.15 -15.58 18.39
C SER A 257 4.22 -15.17 19.40
N ASP A 258 5.51 -15.14 19.02
CA ASP A 258 6.61 -14.80 19.91
C ASP A 258 6.91 -13.29 19.94
N LEU A 259 6.27 -12.53 19.07
CA LEU A 259 6.49 -11.10 18.88
C LEU A 259 5.39 -10.29 19.60
N GLU A 260 5.78 -9.60 20.66
CA GLU A 260 4.90 -8.69 21.40
C GLU A 260 4.78 -7.35 20.65
N ILE A 261 3.56 -6.87 20.42
CA ILE A 261 3.34 -5.55 19.79
C ILE A 261 3.57 -4.46 20.84
N VAL A 262 4.49 -3.55 20.55
CA VAL A 262 4.79 -2.39 21.37
C VAL A 262 4.08 -1.16 20.82
N GLU A 263 4.08 -1.00 19.50
CA GLU A 263 3.48 0.13 18.81
C GLU A 263 2.85 -0.31 17.51
N ASN A 264 1.77 0.35 17.11
CA ASN A 264 1.13 0.13 15.82
C ASN A 264 0.88 1.47 15.11
N THR A 265 0.91 1.43 13.79
CA THR A 265 0.51 2.54 12.92
C THR A 265 -0.92 2.29 12.46
N GLY A 266 -1.90 2.80 13.27
CA GLY A 266 -3.31 2.57 12.95
C GLY A 266 -3.69 1.10 12.95
N ALA A 267 -3.83 0.50 11.76
CA ALA A 267 -4.29 -0.88 11.58
C ALA A 267 -3.17 -1.94 11.57
N LEU A 268 -1.90 -1.54 11.51
CA LEU A 268 -0.77 -2.48 11.36
C LEU A 268 0.17 -2.43 12.57
N PRO A 269 0.66 -3.59 13.05
CA PRO A 269 1.79 -3.64 13.98
C PRO A 269 3.02 -3.01 13.32
N ALA A 270 3.72 -2.13 14.02
CA ALA A 270 4.92 -1.47 13.51
C ALA A 270 6.15 -1.79 14.33
N ILE A 271 6.10 -1.61 15.66
CA ILE A 271 7.21 -1.92 16.54
C ILE A 271 6.85 -3.13 17.39
N VAL A 272 7.71 -4.13 17.34
CA VAL A 272 7.54 -5.39 18.08
C VAL A 272 8.74 -5.67 18.96
N ARG A 273 8.51 -6.43 20.03
CA ARG A 273 9.54 -6.85 21.00
C ARG A 273 9.73 -8.36 20.95
N TYR A 274 10.99 -8.77 20.96
CA TYR A 274 11.42 -10.15 21.18
C TYR A 274 12.65 -10.17 22.10
N ASN A 275 12.58 -10.85 23.23
CA ASN A 275 13.69 -10.96 24.20
C ASN A 275 14.34 -9.59 24.50
N ASP A 276 13.55 -8.61 24.93
CA ASP A 276 13.97 -7.25 25.27
C ASP A 276 14.50 -6.40 24.10
N ASN A 277 14.62 -6.93 22.89
CA ASN A 277 15.01 -6.18 21.71
C ASN A 277 13.78 -5.66 20.96
N LEU A 278 13.87 -4.44 20.48
CA LEU A 278 12.86 -3.82 19.62
C LEU A 278 13.23 -3.98 18.16
N TYR A 279 12.23 -4.25 17.35
CA TYR A 279 12.35 -4.38 15.89
C TYR A 279 11.23 -3.62 15.21
N PHE A 280 11.49 -3.11 14.03
CA PHE A 280 10.44 -2.68 13.11
C PHE A 280 9.94 -3.90 12.34
N LEU A 281 8.63 -4.16 12.37
CA LEU A 281 7.98 -5.22 11.61
C LEU A 281 7.43 -4.63 10.32
N LYS A 282 8.04 -4.96 9.19
CA LYS A 282 7.49 -4.66 7.86
C LYS A 282 6.59 -5.82 7.46
N VAL A 283 5.28 -5.54 7.42
CA VAL A 283 4.24 -6.51 7.04
C VAL A 283 4.21 -6.59 5.51
N VAL A 284 4.05 -7.79 4.95
CA VAL A 284 3.99 -7.99 3.50
C VAL A 284 2.60 -7.70 2.94
N ASP A 285 2.55 -7.23 1.70
CA ASP A 285 1.31 -7.12 0.93
C ASP A 285 1.17 -8.37 0.02
N PRO A 286 0.17 -9.25 0.26
CA PRO A 286 -0.06 -10.40 -0.60
C PRO A 286 -0.43 -10.05 -2.04
N ALA A 287 -1.04 -8.89 -2.25
CA ALA A 287 -1.40 -8.41 -3.57
C ALA A 287 -0.16 -7.95 -4.39
N GLN A 288 0.91 -7.56 -3.69
CA GLN A 288 2.13 -7.04 -4.30
C GLN A 288 3.40 -7.67 -3.69
N PRO A 289 3.67 -8.95 -3.91
CA PRO A 289 4.84 -9.63 -3.34
C PRO A 289 6.18 -9.20 -3.96
N GLY A 290 6.17 -8.55 -5.14
CA GLY A 290 7.36 -8.05 -5.83
C GLY A 290 8.22 -7.12 -4.99
N PRO A 291 7.68 -6.02 -4.45
CA PRO A 291 8.38 -5.10 -3.56
C PRO A 291 9.07 -5.79 -2.37
N THR A 292 8.37 -6.70 -1.69
CA THR A 292 8.95 -7.46 -0.57
C THR A 292 10.16 -8.29 -0.99
N LYS A 293 10.06 -9.01 -2.10
CA LYS A 293 11.16 -9.84 -2.64
C LYS A 293 12.35 -8.98 -3.04
N ARG A 294 12.09 -7.86 -3.72
CA ARG A 294 13.12 -6.89 -4.14
C ARG A 294 13.85 -6.32 -2.93
N GLU A 295 13.14 -5.86 -1.93
CA GLU A 295 13.72 -5.26 -0.73
C GLU A 295 14.61 -6.25 0.02
N LEU A 296 14.12 -7.47 0.27
CA LEU A 296 14.92 -8.52 0.92
C LEU A 296 16.18 -8.85 0.14
N LYS A 297 16.13 -8.85 -1.21
CA LYS A 297 17.29 -9.07 -2.07
C LYS A 297 18.31 -7.92 -1.93
N ILE A 298 17.88 -6.67 -2.08
CA ILE A 298 18.77 -5.51 -2.03
C ILE A 298 19.39 -5.36 -0.63
N MET A 299 18.60 -5.50 0.44
CA MET A 299 19.14 -5.41 1.80
C MET A 299 20.17 -6.51 2.08
N ASN A 300 19.96 -7.72 1.56
CA ASN A 300 20.95 -8.78 1.65
C ASN A 300 22.24 -8.45 0.85
N ASP A 301 22.12 -7.84 -0.31
CA ASP A 301 23.28 -7.44 -1.12
C ASP A 301 24.05 -6.29 -0.45
N ILE A 302 23.36 -5.31 0.16
CA ILE A 302 23.96 -4.29 1.02
C ILE A 302 24.75 -4.92 2.18
N GLU A 303 24.21 -5.96 2.82
CA GLU A 303 24.87 -6.68 3.91
C GLU A 303 26.12 -7.41 3.42
N LYS A 304 26.04 -8.16 2.31
CA LYS A 304 27.17 -8.88 1.70
C LYS A 304 28.31 -7.94 1.27
N LEU A 305 27.97 -6.78 0.74
CA LEU A 305 28.92 -5.76 0.33
C LEU A 305 29.45 -4.94 1.51
N ASN A 306 28.94 -5.17 2.72
CA ASN A 306 29.26 -4.41 3.95
C ASN A 306 28.94 -2.91 3.88
N LEU A 307 28.04 -2.47 3.00
CA LEU A 307 27.71 -1.05 2.84
C LEU A 307 27.03 -0.46 4.08
N HIS A 308 26.38 -1.29 4.92
CA HIS A 308 25.84 -0.90 6.22
C HIS A 308 26.91 -0.33 7.19
N LYS A 309 28.20 -0.49 6.91
CA LYS A 309 29.29 0.12 7.68
C LYS A 309 29.62 1.53 7.19
N GLU A 310 29.26 1.86 5.98
CA GLU A 310 29.55 3.14 5.33
C GLU A 310 28.35 4.07 5.28
N MET A 311 27.11 3.51 5.26
CA MET A 311 25.85 4.26 5.29
C MET A 311 24.90 3.69 6.33
N ARG A 312 23.96 4.51 6.81
CA ARG A 312 22.92 4.05 7.75
C ARG A 312 21.74 3.52 6.96
N VAL A 313 21.51 2.23 7.10
CA VAL A 313 20.42 1.46 6.48
C VAL A 313 19.94 0.41 7.49
N PRO A 314 18.63 0.20 7.63
CA PRO A 314 18.13 -0.91 8.44
C PRO A 314 18.70 -2.24 7.94
N GLN A 315 18.88 -3.19 8.83
CA GLN A 315 19.30 -4.56 8.49
C GLN A 315 18.13 -5.50 8.70
N VAL A 316 17.99 -6.52 7.84
CA VAL A 316 17.03 -7.59 8.05
C VAL A 316 17.48 -8.41 9.27
N LYS A 317 16.60 -8.49 10.28
CA LYS A 317 16.87 -9.20 11.54
C LYS A 317 16.19 -10.56 11.62
N GLY A 318 15.17 -10.79 10.79
CA GLY A 318 14.48 -12.06 10.72
C GLY A 318 13.28 -12.08 9.82
N LEU A 319 12.87 -13.26 9.41
CA LEU A 319 11.63 -13.52 8.67
C LEU A 319 10.54 -13.94 9.65
N VAL A 320 9.31 -13.46 9.47
CA VAL A 320 8.20 -13.73 10.38
C VAL A 320 7.13 -14.56 9.67
N SER A 321 6.66 -15.62 10.32
CA SER A 321 5.63 -16.53 9.81
C SER A 321 4.53 -16.74 10.85
N PHE A 322 3.29 -17.03 10.41
CA PHE A 322 2.20 -17.47 11.31
C PHE A 322 2.31 -18.94 11.71
N THR A 323 3.04 -19.73 10.95
CA THR A 323 3.17 -21.18 11.10
C THR A 323 4.62 -21.62 11.16
N ASP A 324 4.86 -22.90 11.40
CA ASP A 324 6.20 -23.49 11.32
C ASP A 324 6.73 -23.63 9.87
N SER A 325 5.92 -23.25 8.86
CA SER A 325 6.38 -23.18 7.47
C SER A 325 7.52 -22.19 7.34
N LYS A 326 8.56 -22.59 6.60
CA LYS A 326 9.71 -21.74 6.26
C LYS A 326 9.74 -21.43 4.76
N THR A 327 8.57 -21.29 4.16
CA THR A 327 8.40 -20.90 2.76
C THR A 327 7.62 -19.62 2.62
N ASP A 328 6.73 -19.35 3.61
CA ASP A 328 5.81 -18.22 3.57
C ASP A 328 6.08 -17.26 4.73
N ILE A 329 6.05 -15.99 4.47
CA ILE A 329 6.21 -14.95 5.48
C ILE A 329 4.96 -14.05 5.56
N MET A 330 4.64 -13.60 6.76
CA MET A 330 3.68 -12.52 7.00
C MET A 330 4.35 -11.14 7.05
N GLY A 331 5.67 -11.12 7.21
CA GLY A 331 6.49 -9.92 7.32
C GLY A 331 7.94 -10.27 7.61
N PHE A 332 8.75 -9.25 7.82
CA PHE A 332 10.13 -9.41 8.24
C PHE A 332 10.54 -8.32 9.22
N LEU A 333 11.47 -8.66 10.09
CA LEU A 333 11.99 -7.76 11.11
C LEU A 333 13.18 -6.97 10.55
N GLN A 334 13.16 -5.68 10.81
CA GLN A 334 14.26 -4.77 10.50
C GLN A 334 14.79 -4.11 11.77
N THR A 335 15.97 -3.51 11.67
CA THR A 335 16.52 -2.64 12.72
C THR A 335 15.48 -1.58 13.09
N HIS A 336 15.14 -1.48 14.37
CA HIS A 336 14.36 -0.37 14.89
C HIS A 336 15.22 0.89 14.94
N ILE A 337 14.79 1.95 14.28
CA ILE A 337 15.44 3.27 14.32
C ILE A 337 14.77 4.08 15.41
N GLU A 338 15.47 4.31 16.52
CA GLU A 338 14.91 4.98 17.69
C GLU A 338 14.66 6.46 17.44
N GLY A 339 13.42 6.93 17.71
CA GLY A 339 13.00 8.30 17.49
C GLY A 339 13.01 8.71 16.03
N ALA A 340 12.79 7.73 15.12
CA ALA A 340 12.77 7.96 13.69
C ALA A 340 11.64 8.92 13.29
N GLU A 341 12.01 9.93 12.50
CA GLU A 341 11.08 10.87 11.90
C GLU A 341 11.33 10.94 10.39
N PRO A 342 10.29 10.85 9.53
CA PRO A 342 10.45 11.01 8.09
C PRO A 342 11.08 12.35 7.74
N LEU A 343 12.04 12.34 6.82
CA LEU A 343 12.72 13.56 6.39
C LEU A 343 11.73 14.59 5.81
N THR A 344 10.64 14.13 5.22
CA THR A 344 9.55 14.99 4.70
C THR A 344 9.03 15.97 5.75
N HIS A 345 8.88 15.54 7.01
CA HIS A 345 8.43 16.42 8.09
C HIS A 345 9.48 17.44 8.54
N LEU A 346 10.72 17.27 8.10
CA LEU A 346 11.86 18.12 8.44
C LEU A 346 12.32 19.04 7.29
N LEU A 347 11.58 19.02 6.17
CA LEU A 347 11.76 19.95 5.05
C LEU A 347 11.11 21.29 5.39
N ASP A 348 11.67 21.99 6.37
CA ASP A 348 11.13 23.21 6.96
C ASP A 348 12.25 24.22 7.21
N SER A 349 12.00 25.49 6.90
CA SER A 349 12.93 26.60 7.11
C SER A 349 13.25 26.84 8.60
N GLY A 350 12.39 26.38 9.52
CA GLY A 350 12.65 26.39 10.97
C GLY A 350 13.73 25.40 11.40
N VAL A 351 14.03 24.38 10.59
CA VAL A 351 15.16 23.47 10.85
C VAL A 351 16.48 24.17 10.51
N PRO A 352 17.48 24.16 11.43
CA PRO A 352 18.74 24.87 11.20
C PRO A 352 19.45 24.47 9.91
N GLN A 353 19.82 25.44 9.07
CA GLN A 353 20.53 25.26 7.80
C GLN A 353 21.70 24.26 7.87
N PRO A 354 22.59 24.28 8.90
CA PRO A 354 23.69 23.31 8.95
C PRO A 354 23.26 21.87 9.11
N LYS A 355 22.07 21.61 9.69
CA LYS A 355 21.49 20.25 9.74
C LYS A 355 21.00 19.82 8.37
N ARG A 356 20.25 20.71 7.69
CA ARG A 356 19.73 20.48 6.35
C ARG A 356 20.85 20.23 5.33
N ASP A 357 21.93 21.06 5.35
CA ASP A 357 23.11 20.88 4.48
C ASP A 357 23.81 19.53 4.72
N ARG A 358 23.88 19.09 5.98
CA ARG A 358 24.44 17.77 6.30
C ARG A 358 23.59 16.64 5.74
N TRP A 359 22.26 16.68 5.92
CA TRP A 359 21.35 15.66 5.38
C TRP A 359 21.35 15.64 3.85
N ALA A 360 21.43 16.81 3.20
CA ALA A 360 21.58 16.91 1.75
C ALA A 360 22.86 16.19 1.26
N SER A 361 23.98 16.46 1.89
CA SER A 361 25.26 15.81 1.54
C SER A 361 25.25 14.30 1.87
N GLU A 362 24.58 13.89 2.97
CA GLU A 362 24.47 12.48 3.34
C GLU A 362 23.53 11.72 2.37
N SER A 363 22.42 12.31 1.92
CA SER A 363 21.49 11.69 0.96
C SER A 363 22.18 11.43 -0.39
N GLU A 364 22.85 12.43 -0.96
CA GLU A 364 23.62 12.26 -2.19
C GLU A 364 24.71 11.17 -2.06
N ARG A 365 25.44 11.18 -0.94
CA ARG A 365 26.49 10.19 -0.69
C ARG A 365 25.94 8.79 -0.60
N MET A 366 24.79 8.58 0.09
CA MET A 366 24.20 7.25 0.25
C MET A 366 23.70 6.68 -1.08
N VAL A 367 23.00 7.48 -1.88
CA VAL A 367 22.50 7.07 -3.19
C VAL A 367 23.67 6.79 -4.15
N ASN A 368 24.66 7.68 -4.20
CA ASN A 368 25.87 7.46 -5.00
C ASN A 368 26.63 6.18 -4.58
N LEU A 369 26.65 5.85 -3.29
CA LEU A 369 27.28 4.62 -2.82
C LEU A 369 26.53 3.37 -3.30
N LEU A 370 25.21 3.39 -3.31
CA LEU A 370 24.40 2.30 -3.89
C LEU A 370 24.73 2.11 -5.38
N HIS A 371 24.70 3.21 -6.16
CA HIS A 371 24.96 3.17 -7.61
C HIS A 371 26.39 2.69 -7.95
N GLN A 372 27.39 3.01 -7.14
CA GLN A 372 28.76 2.49 -7.31
C GLN A 372 28.86 0.97 -7.18
N HIS A 373 27.84 0.33 -6.58
CA HIS A 373 27.73 -1.10 -6.39
C HIS A 373 26.61 -1.75 -7.22
N ASP A 374 26.15 -1.06 -8.26
CA ASP A 374 25.08 -1.51 -9.15
C ASP A 374 23.74 -1.80 -8.42
N LEU A 375 23.51 -1.13 -7.28
CA LEU A 375 22.26 -1.18 -6.54
C LEU A 375 21.43 0.08 -6.82
N ILE A 376 20.17 -0.14 -7.22
CA ILE A 376 19.20 0.92 -7.47
C ILE A 376 18.26 0.99 -6.27
N TRP A 377 18.07 2.19 -5.70
CA TRP A 377 17.14 2.39 -4.60
C TRP A 377 15.69 2.19 -5.06
N GLY A 378 15.27 2.91 -6.14
CA GLY A 378 14.06 2.63 -6.90
C GLY A 378 12.80 3.30 -6.39
N ASP A 379 12.86 4.08 -5.28
CA ASP A 379 11.76 4.93 -4.79
C ASP A 379 12.34 6.13 -4.05
N ALA A 380 13.03 7.00 -4.82
CA ALA A 380 13.75 8.14 -4.30
C ALA A 380 12.80 9.29 -3.94
N LYS A 381 12.39 9.33 -2.67
CA LYS A 381 11.56 10.39 -2.07
C LYS A 381 11.98 10.69 -0.64
N ALA A 382 11.60 11.88 -0.14
CA ALA A 382 12.00 12.30 1.21
C ALA A 382 11.41 11.42 2.31
N ASP A 383 10.22 10.82 2.11
CA ASP A 383 9.60 9.88 3.05
C ASP A 383 10.44 8.62 3.27
N ASN A 384 11.27 8.24 2.30
CA ASN A 384 12.14 7.08 2.37
C ASN A 384 13.54 7.41 2.94
N PHE A 385 13.67 8.58 3.55
CA PHE A 385 14.73 8.91 4.49
C PHE A 385 14.14 9.14 5.88
N MET A 386 14.80 8.60 6.90
CA MET A 386 14.46 8.82 8.30
C MET A 386 15.59 9.53 9.02
N VAL A 387 15.24 10.42 9.96
CA VAL A 387 16.19 11.05 10.87
C VAL A 387 15.99 10.47 12.26
N ASP A 388 17.05 9.94 12.87
CA ASP A 388 17.01 9.37 14.20
C ASP A 388 17.10 10.43 15.31
N LYS A 389 16.94 10.01 16.56
CA LYS A 389 17.04 10.89 17.74
C LYS A 389 18.37 11.66 17.87
N ASP A 390 19.43 11.20 17.20
CA ASP A 390 20.76 11.81 17.21
C ASP A 390 21.01 12.67 15.95
N ASP A 391 19.95 13.05 15.24
CA ASP A 391 19.97 13.83 13.99
C ASP A 391 20.72 13.13 12.81
N LYS A 392 20.80 11.80 12.80
CA LYS A 392 21.48 11.05 11.75
C LYS A 392 20.49 10.55 10.71
N LEU A 393 20.87 10.70 9.43
CA LEU A 393 20.06 10.29 8.29
C LEU A 393 20.19 8.80 8.04
N TRP A 394 19.08 8.13 7.78
CA TRP A 394 18.94 6.72 7.40
C TRP A 394 18.19 6.61 6.08
N ILE A 395 18.68 5.80 5.15
CA ILE A 395 17.97 5.44 3.93
C ILE A 395 17.18 4.16 4.17
N ILE A 396 15.90 4.16 3.77
CA ILE A 396 14.97 3.04 4.00
C ILE A 396 14.24 2.69 2.70
N ASP A 397 13.49 1.60 2.74
CA ASP A 397 12.57 1.14 1.70
C ASP A 397 13.20 0.91 0.32
N PHE A 398 13.56 -0.34 0.10
CA PHE A 398 14.16 -0.82 -1.16
C PHE A 398 13.17 -1.64 -1.99
N GLY A 399 11.88 -1.57 -1.67
CA GLY A 399 10.83 -2.28 -2.37
C GLY A 399 10.69 -1.87 -3.85
N GLY A 400 11.10 -0.67 -4.16
CA GLY A 400 10.85 -0.04 -5.47
C GLY A 400 9.38 0.36 -5.59
N SER A 401 9.13 1.52 -6.09
CA SER A 401 7.79 1.97 -6.47
C SER A 401 7.89 3.28 -7.25
N TYR A 402 6.77 3.73 -7.75
CA TYR A 402 6.64 5.03 -8.37
C TYR A 402 5.82 5.94 -7.47
N THR A 403 6.35 7.09 -7.14
CA THR A 403 5.62 8.14 -6.43
C THR A 403 5.52 9.36 -7.34
N GLU A 404 4.28 9.73 -7.70
CA GLU A 404 3.99 10.90 -8.52
C GLU A 404 4.58 12.18 -7.90
N GLY A 405 5.08 13.08 -8.73
CA GLY A 405 5.74 14.29 -8.27
C GLY A 405 7.21 14.13 -7.92
N TRP A 406 7.70 12.94 -7.59
CA TRP A 406 9.11 12.71 -7.26
C TRP A 406 9.98 12.36 -8.47
N ILE A 407 9.54 11.42 -9.29
CA ILE A 407 10.27 10.96 -10.47
C ILE A 407 9.34 10.89 -11.69
N ASP A 408 9.89 10.87 -12.90
CA ASP A 408 9.10 10.59 -14.09
C ASP A 408 8.76 9.10 -14.18
N PRO A 409 7.53 8.71 -14.59
CA PRO A 409 7.12 7.30 -14.67
C PRO A 409 8.05 6.40 -15.47
N ASN A 410 8.69 6.96 -16.52
CA ASN A 410 9.61 6.23 -17.40
C ASN A 410 11.00 5.98 -16.76
N LEU A 411 11.29 6.61 -15.63
CA LEU A 411 12.55 6.49 -14.88
C LEU A 411 12.39 5.62 -13.61
N ASN A 412 11.24 4.97 -13.46
CA ASN A 412 11.01 4.09 -12.32
C ASN A 412 12.07 2.99 -12.22
N GLU A 413 12.58 2.77 -11.01
CA GLU A 413 13.62 1.77 -10.72
C GLU A 413 14.87 1.88 -11.62
N THR A 414 15.31 3.10 -11.89
CA THR A 414 16.54 3.41 -12.63
C THR A 414 17.48 4.32 -11.85
N VAL A 415 18.76 4.31 -12.20
CA VAL A 415 19.75 5.24 -11.64
C VAL A 415 19.35 6.69 -11.88
N GLU A 416 18.86 7.00 -13.08
CA GLU A 416 18.39 8.34 -13.46
C GLU A 416 17.18 8.78 -12.62
N GLY A 417 16.29 7.85 -12.26
CA GLY A 417 15.17 8.10 -11.37
C GLY A 417 15.62 8.40 -9.95
N ASP A 418 16.51 7.58 -9.40
CA ASP A 418 17.12 7.83 -8.08
C ASP A 418 17.84 9.19 -8.04
N ASP A 419 18.59 9.55 -9.08
CA ASP A 419 19.28 10.86 -9.19
C ASP A 419 18.28 12.02 -9.27
N MET A 420 17.15 11.84 -9.99
CA MET A 420 16.11 12.86 -10.07
C MET A 420 15.45 13.10 -8.71
N GLY A 421 15.00 12.04 -8.03
CA GLY A 421 14.38 12.13 -6.72
C GLY A 421 15.35 12.72 -5.67
N THR A 422 16.60 12.23 -5.63
CA THR A 422 17.64 12.74 -4.73
C THR A 422 17.90 14.23 -4.94
N ARG A 423 17.94 14.70 -6.18
CA ARG A 423 18.10 16.12 -6.49
C ARG A 423 16.95 16.96 -5.95
N LYS A 424 15.71 16.50 -6.03
CA LYS A 424 14.55 17.18 -5.45
C LYS A 424 14.66 17.25 -3.93
N ILE A 425 15.07 16.16 -3.26
CA ILE A 425 15.31 16.12 -1.81
C ILE A 425 16.37 17.15 -1.41
N VAL A 426 17.49 17.18 -2.12
CA VAL A 426 18.59 18.12 -1.86
C VAL A 426 18.15 19.58 -2.04
N ASN A 427 17.40 19.87 -3.10
CA ASN A 427 16.87 21.21 -3.34
C ASN A 427 15.90 21.63 -2.20
N ALA A 428 15.00 20.73 -1.77
CA ALA A 428 14.08 21.00 -0.68
C ALA A 428 14.80 21.20 0.67
N LEU A 429 15.91 20.50 0.90
CA LEU A 429 16.75 20.70 2.09
C LEU A 429 17.51 22.03 2.07
N HIS A 430 17.98 22.48 0.91
CA HIS A 430 18.67 23.78 0.79
C HIS A 430 17.69 24.95 0.86
N ASP A 431 16.56 24.86 0.20
CA ASP A 431 15.55 25.91 0.14
C ASP A 431 14.14 25.29 0.28
N PRO A 432 13.69 25.03 1.53
CA PRO A 432 12.37 24.43 1.78
C PRO A 432 11.22 25.30 1.26
N ASP A 433 11.31 26.62 1.44
CA ASP A 433 10.20 27.53 1.14
C ASP A 433 9.86 27.58 -0.37
N GLU A 434 10.86 27.31 -1.24
CA GLU A 434 10.69 27.31 -2.69
C GLU A 434 10.50 25.91 -3.29
N ASN A 435 10.82 24.84 -2.54
CA ASN A 435 10.89 23.47 -3.06
C ASN A 435 10.09 22.43 -2.26
N THR A 436 9.39 22.84 -1.18
CA THR A 436 8.50 21.91 -0.49
C THR A 436 7.26 21.64 -1.32
N PHE A 437 6.90 20.37 -1.45
CA PHE A 437 5.60 19.96 -1.95
C PHE A 437 4.61 20.18 -0.81
N ASP A 438 3.53 20.95 -1.03
CA ASP A 438 2.44 21.10 -0.08
C ASP A 438 1.76 19.72 0.12
N LEU A 439 2.23 18.96 1.10
CA LEU A 439 1.60 17.71 1.55
C LEU A 439 0.36 17.97 2.42
N ASP A 440 0.10 19.22 2.79
CA ASP A 440 -0.94 19.64 3.74
C ASP A 440 -2.19 20.26 3.12
N ASP A 441 -2.46 20.10 1.81
CA ASP A 441 -3.69 20.63 1.22
C ASP A 441 -4.96 19.81 1.58
N THR A 442 -4.88 18.99 2.63
CA THR A 442 -6.05 18.31 3.20
C THR A 442 -6.81 19.14 4.24
N THR A 443 -6.42 20.39 4.55
CA THR A 443 -7.06 21.23 5.59
C THR A 443 -7.46 22.64 5.16
N ALA A 444 -7.44 23.00 3.88
CA ALA A 444 -7.94 24.31 3.43
C ALA A 444 -9.42 24.24 3.02
N VAL A 445 -10.32 24.25 4.00
CA VAL A 445 -11.66 24.77 3.80
C VAL A 445 -11.59 26.30 3.93
N GLY A 446 -11.61 26.99 2.78
CA GLY A 446 -12.04 28.36 2.63
C GLY A 446 -11.02 29.45 2.94
N GLU A 447 -10.38 29.99 1.90
CA GLU A 447 -10.47 31.40 1.56
C GLU A 447 -9.75 31.66 0.22
N GLU A 448 -10.46 32.28 -0.72
CA GLU A 448 -9.92 32.73 -1.99
C GLU A 448 -8.78 33.72 -1.80
N SER A 449 -7.59 33.41 -2.32
CA SER A 449 -6.66 34.45 -2.75
C SER A 449 -5.87 33.99 -3.96
N GLY A 450 -6.23 34.54 -5.11
CA GLY A 450 -5.55 34.29 -6.36
C GLY A 450 -4.11 34.75 -6.33
N ALA A 451 -3.21 33.83 -6.46
CA ALA A 451 -1.82 34.10 -6.83
C ALA A 451 -1.63 33.76 -8.31
N LYS A 452 -1.51 34.81 -9.12
CA LYS A 452 -1.18 34.74 -10.54
C LYS A 452 0.21 34.14 -10.72
N ARG A 453 0.30 33.00 -11.39
CA ARG A 453 1.56 32.52 -11.97
C ARG A 453 2.07 33.56 -12.95
N LYS A 454 3.23 34.14 -12.70
CA LYS A 454 3.99 34.92 -13.67
C LYS A 454 4.73 33.93 -14.57
N HIS A 455 4.28 33.78 -15.79
CA HIS A 455 5.11 33.27 -16.88
C HIS A 455 6.27 34.26 -17.08
N ALA A 456 7.48 33.78 -16.97
CA ALA A 456 8.64 34.47 -17.50
C ALA A 456 8.66 34.23 -19.01
N GLU A 457 8.25 35.24 -19.75
CA GLU A 457 8.53 35.34 -21.19
C GLU A 457 10.04 35.53 -21.35
N VAL A 458 10.66 34.62 -22.08
CA VAL A 458 12.04 34.78 -22.58
C VAL A 458 11.92 35.58 -23.85
N ASP A 459 12.34 36.86 -23.80
CA ASP A 459 12.52 37.70 -24.99
C ASP A 459 13.69 37.15 -25.82
N GLU A 460 13.35 36.54 -26.95
CA GLU A 460 14.25 36.38 -28.09
C GLU A 460 14.25 37.72 -28.84
N ASP A 461 15.30 38.51 -28.70
CA ASP A 461 15.75 39.52 -29.68
C ASP A 461 17.12 40.05 -29.24
N GLU A 462 18.20 39.48 -29.71
CA GLU A 462 19.45 40.24 -29.94
C GLU A 462 20.08 39.88 -31.27
N GLU A 463 20.11 40.90 -32.06
CA GLU A 463 20.57 41.13 -33.41
C GLU A 463 21.98 40.63 -33.71
N TYR A 464 22.10 39.89 -34.78
CA TYR A 464 23.35 39.52 -35.46
C TYR A 464 23.90 40.74 -36.21
N SER A 465 24.95 41.38 -35.71
CA SER A 465 25.77 42.37 -36.45
C SER A 465 27.19 41.87 -36.65
N ASP A 466 27.43 41.61 -37.89
CA ASP A 466 28.69 41.39 -38.59
C ASP A 466 29.73 42.48 -38.32
N LYS A 467 30.96 42.15 -37.97
CA LYS A 467 32.14 42.94 -38.23
C LYS A 467 33.37 42.08 -38.55
N LYS A 468 33.63 41.94 -39.84
CA LYS A 468 34.93 41.70 -40.40
C LYS A 468 35.85 42.92 -40.19
N SER A 469 37.07 42.71 -39.79
CA SER A 469 38.31 43.31 -40.36
C SER A 469 39.51 43.01 -39.50
N ARG A 470 40.45 42.32 -40.04
CA ARG A 470 41.75 42.69 -40.61
C ARG A 470 42.87 42.84 -39.60
N ILE A 471 43.85 41.87 -39.72
CA ILE A 471 45.26 42.07 -40.06
C ILE A 471 46.05 42.96 -39.05
N GLU A 472 46.99 42.40 -38.35
CA GLU A 472 48.37 42.07 -38.62
C GLU A 472 48.97 41.10 -37.64
#